data_40811db4dcd7d5919964de5ed34365e2
#
_entry.id   40811db4dcd7d5919964de5ed34365e2
#
_cell.length_a   1.000
_cell.length_b   1.000
_cell.length_c   1.000
_cell.angle_alpha   90.00
_cell.angle_beta   90.00
_cell.angle_gamma   90.00
#
_symmetry.space_group_name_H-M   'P 1'
#
loop_
_entity.id
_entity.type
_entity.pdbx_description
1 polymer ?
#
loop_
_entity_poly.entity_id
_entity_poly.type
_entity_poly.pdbx_seq_one_letter_code
_entity_poly.pdbx_strand_id
1 'polypeptide(L)'
;SAYGTQVPLSDVATITMDESATTIMRENQKNYITISANADNMSTSEAQKLVEKAMADIELPDGCTYEFSGMMEKMNDTFRSLEIAMVVAVLLVYMIMASQFESLRYPFIVMFSMPLAITGAIIGLLITGNTITMPAMMGFVMLVGMVVNNGIVLVDYTNQLMDRGMNCYDALTSAGPRRLRPILMTTLTTVLGMVPMALALGDSGSTTQGLALVNIGGLTASTILSLLMLPAYYSLMNGGGKKRMIIAD
;
A
#
# COMPACT_ATOMS: atom_id res chain seq x y z
N SER A 1 12.08 39.46 59.00
CA SER A 1 11.86 38.94 60.38
C SER A 1 10.50 39.42 60.90
N ALA A 2 9.83 38.68 61.73
CA ALA A 2 8.55 39.09 62.37
C ALA A 2 8.70 40.39 63.19
N TYR A 3 9.93 40.83 63.50
CA TYR A 3 10.23 42.09 64.24
C TYR A 3 10.69 43.23 63.33
N GLY A 4 10.47 43.17 62.03
CA GLY A 4 10.79 44.25 61.10
C GLY A 4 12.28 44.43 60.74
N THR A 5 13.15 43.54 61.23
CA THR A 5 14.59 43.57 60.91
C THR A 5 14.79 42.89 59.58
N GLN A 6 15.43 43.53 58.61
CA GLN A 6 15.86 42.93 57.37
C GLN A 6 17.09 42.05 57.64
N VAL A 7 16.97 40.76 57.34
CA VAL A 7 18.06 39.78 57.41
C VAL A 7 18.41 39.36 55.98
N PRO A 8 19.66 39.52 55.54
CA PRO A 8 20.04 39.06 54.21
C PRO A 8 19.89 37.52 54.11
N LEU A 9 19.50 37.02 52.95
CA LEU A 9 19.27 35.61 52.71
C LEU A 9 20.51 34.76 52.96
N SER A 10 21.67 35.32 52.70
CA SER A 10 23.01 34.69 52.96
C SER A 10 23.24 34.31 54.39
N ASP A 11 22.56 34.96 55.37
CA ASP A 11 22.74 34.72 56.81
C ASP A 11 21.90 33.55 57.30
N VAL A 12 20.89 33.15 56.57
CA VAL A 12 19.91 32.10 56.95
C VAL A 12 19.89 30.90 55.98
N ALA A 13 20.54 31.04 54.79
CA ALA A 13 20.57 29.99 53.77
C ALA A 13 21.86 30.05 52.97
N THR A 14 22.41 28.91 52.61
CA THR A 14 23.51 28.80 51.67
C THR A 14 22.96 28.72 50.25
N ILE A 15 23.28 29.68 49.40
CA ILE A 15 22.85 29.71 48.00
C ILE A 15 23.92 29.01 47.18
N THR A 16 23.57 27.88 46.58
CA THR A 16 24.39 27.14 45.61
C THR A 16 23.73 27.21 44.25
N MET A 17 24.55 27.39 43.22
CA MET A 17 24.09 27.22 41.83
C MET A 17 24.16 25.75 41.53
N ASP A 18 23.03 25.17 41.15
CA ASP A 18 22.94 23.78 40.75
C ASP A 18 22.21 23.68 39.40
N GLU A 19 22.59 22.70 38.58
CA GLU A 19 21.93 22.44 37.31
C GLU A 19 20.68 21.62 37.56
N SER A 20 19.53 22.21 37.23
CA SER A 20 18.26 21.56 37.33
C SER A 20 17.57 21.48 35.95
N ALA A 21 16.98 20.35 35.63
CA ALA A 21 16.19 20.20 34.43
C ALA A 21 15.02 21.18 34.46
N THR A 22 14.97 22.10 33.51
CA THR A 22 13.93 23.13 33.39
C THR A 22 12.56 22.51 33.10
N THR A 23 12.53 21.37 32.42
CA THR A 23 11.32 20.65 32.05
C THR A 23 11.56 19.13 32.21
N ILE A 24 10.73 18.47 32.99
CA ILE A 24 10.74 17.01 33.13
C ILE A 24 9.54 16.49 32.37
N MET A 25 9.80 15.82 31.24
CA MET A 25 8.74 15.17 30.45
C MET A 25 8.50 13.77 30.98
N ARG A 26 7.21 13.39 31.05
CA ARG A 26 6.78 12.06 31.50
C ARG A 26 5.76 11.48 30.55
N GLU A 27 5.96 10.22 30.22
CA GLU A 27 5.03 9.41 29.46
C GLU A 27 4.86 8.06 30.16
N ASN A 28 3.64 7.59 30.30
CA ASN A 28 3.32 6.34 31.03
C ASN A 28 3.99 6.25 32.42
N GLN A 29 4.03 7.38 33.16
CA GLN A 29 4.63 7.52 34.49
C GLN A 29 6.18 7.37 34.54
N LYS A 30 6.85 7.29 33.40
CA LYS A 30 8.33 7.26 33.27
C LYS A 30 8.83 8.60 32.77
N ASN A 31 9.98 9.03 33.25
CA ASN A 31 10.68 10.20 32.72
C ASN A 31 11.29 9.83 31.37
N TYR A 32 11.22 10.72 30.40
CA TYR A 32 11.86 10.51 29.12
C TYR A 32 12.58 11.77 28.62
N ILE A 33 13.55 11.56 27.76
CA ILE A 33 14.30 12.61 27.05
C ILE A 33 14.12 12.33 25.56
N THR A 34 13.76 13.37 24.79
CA THR A 34 13.66 13.26 23.34
C THR A 34 14.94 13.73 22.68
N ILE A 35 15.53 12.86 21.89
CA ILE A 35 16.66 13.18 21.02
C ILE A 35 16.11 13.31 19.60
N SER A 36 16.19 14.52 19.03
CA SER A 36 15.73 14.78 17.67
C SER A 36 16.91 14.87 16.72
N ALA A 37 16.83 14.19 15.59
CA ALA A 37 17.82 14.24 14.52
C ALA A 37 17.11 14.38 13.18
N ASN A 38 17.70 15.12 12.25
CA ASN A 38 17.25 15.22 10.87
C ASN A 38 18.15 14.37 9.98
N ALA A 39 17.54 13.63 9.06
CA ALA A 39 18.26 12.86 8.07
C ALA A 39 18.31 13.65 6.75
N ASP A 40 19.51 14.04 6.32
CA ASP A 40 19.74 14.67 5.03
C ASP A 40 20.17 13.63 4.01
N ASN A 41 19.55 13.65 2.81
CA ASN A 41 19.87 12.79 1.67
C ASN A 41 19.75 11.27 1.91
N MET A 42 18.97 10.85 2.91
CA MET A 42 18.64 9.43 3.12
C MET A 42 17.18 9.25 3.48
N SER A 43 16.65 8.05 3.24
CA SER A 43 15.28 7.74 3.66
C SER A 43 15.20 7.60 5.19
N THR A 44 14.03 7.88 5.74
CA THR A 44 13.75 7.73 7.17
C THR A 44 14.01 6.30 7.66
N SER A 45 13.71 5.29 6.83
CA SER A 45 13.99 3.88 7.14
C SER A 45 15.47 3.53 7.17
N GLU A 46 16.29 4.17 6.34
CA GLU A 46 17.74 3.99 6.37
C GLU A 46 18.34 4.66 7.61
N ALA A 47 17.87 5.87 7.94
CA ALA A 47 18.27 6.56 9.15
C ALA A 47 17.94 5.73 10.40
N GLN A 48 16.75 5.13 10.47
CA GLN A 48 16.36 4.24 11.57
C GLN A 48 17.33 3.06 11.72
N LYS A 49 17.64 2.36 10.63
CA LYS A 49 18.56 1.21 10.67
C LYS A 49 19.95 1.60 11.13
N LEU A 50 20.42 2.80 10.76
CA LEU A 50 21.70 3.31 11.23
C LEU A 50 21.68 3.59 12.74
N VAL A 51 20.61 4.21 13.24
CA VAL A 51 20.45 4.46 14.67
C VAL A 51 20.30 3.15 15.45
N GLU A 52 19.49 2.19 14.98
CA GLU A 52 19.38 0.87 15.59
C GLU A 52 20.71 0.16 15.69
N LYS A 53 21.51 0.21 14.62
CA LYS A 53 22.86 -0.37 14.62
C LYS A 53 23.80 0.34 15.60
N ALA A 54 23.74 1.66 15.67
CA ALA A 54 24.55 2.42 16.61
C ALA A 54 24.14 2.18 18.08
N MET A 55 22.83 2.05 18.33
CA MET A 55 22.30 1.77 19.67
C MET A 55 22.57 0.34 20.13
N ALA A 56 22.74 -0.62 19.21
CA ALA A 56 23.10 -2.00 19.57
C ALA A 56 24.50 -2.11 20.20
N ASP A 57 25.38 -1.15 19.91
CA ASP A 57 26.75 -1.09 20.45
C ASP A 57 26.85 -0.29 21.77
N ILE A 58 25.74 0.32 22.23
CA ILE A 58 25.69 1.16 23.43
C ILE A 58 25.01 0.39 24.56
N GLU A 59 25.73 0.17 25.64
CA GLU A 59 25.17 -0.36 26.87
C GLU A 59 24.34 0.73 27.59
N LEU A 60 23.02 0.55 27.65
CA LEU A 60 22.13 1.47 28.35
C LEU A 60 22.19 1.17 29.86
N PRO A 61 22.09 2.18 30.72
CA PRO A 61 21.98 2.00 32.15
C PRO A 61 20.75 1.16 32.52
N ASP A 62 20.83 0.42 33.63
CA ASP A 62 19.74 -0.42 34.12
C ASP A 62 18.43 0.38 34.28
N GLY A 63 17.37 -0.13 33.64
CA GLY A 63 16.05 0.50 33.64
C GLY A 63 15.81 1.56 32.57
N CYS A 64 16.80 1.87 31.73
CA CYS A 64 16.63 2.73 30.55
C CYS A 64 16.28 1.91 29.32
N THR A 65 15.29 2.36 28.59
CA THR A 65 14.90 1.79 27.28
C THR A 65 14.81 2.92 26.26
N TYR A 66 15.10 2.64 25.00
CA TYR A 66 14.88 3.60 23.93
C TYR A 66 13.74 3.13 23.04
N GLU A 67 12.96 4.07 22.56
CA GLU A 67 11.88 3.83 21.60
C GLU A 67 11.92 4.91 20.52
N PHE A 68 11.64 4.52 19.30
CA PHE A 68 11.44 5.49 18.23
C PHE A 68 10.03 6.06 18.34
N SER A 69 9.93 7.34 18.65
CA SER A 69 8.66 8.04 18.83
C SER A 69 8.40 9.08 17.73
N GLY A 70 7.23 9.69 17.77
CA GLY A 70 6.87 10.78 16.87
C GLY A 70 6.48 10.32 15.47
N MET A 71 7.08 10.91 14.43
CA MET A 71 6.74 10.62 13.04
C MET A 71 6.98 9.15 12.66
N MET A 72 8.02 8.55 13.23
CA MET A 72 8.44 7.17 12.93
C MET A 72 7.44 6.15 13.46
N GLU A 73 7.01 6.30 14.70
CA GLU A 73 5.99 5.45 15.32
C GLU A 73 4.68 5.54 14.53
N LYS A 74 4.24 6.78 14.22
CA LYS A 74 3.06 7.01 13.38
C LYS A 74 3.19 6.38 12.00
N MET A 75 4.37 6.44 11.40
CA MET A 75 4.61 5.76 10.12
C MET A 75 4.42 4.26 10.24
N ASN A 76 5.07 3.61 11.21
CA ASN A 76 4.98 2.16 11.39
C ASN A 76 3.54 1.72 11.67
N ASP A 77 2.82 2.43 12.53
CA ASP A 77 1.42 2.16 12.82
C ASP A 77 0.52 2.34 11.59
N THR A 78 0.80 3.38 10.79
CA THR A 78 0.08 3.61 9.53
C THR A 78 0.38 2.52 8.52
N PHE A 79 1.64 2.12 8.33
CA PHE A 79 2.00 1.02 7.44
C PHE A 79 1.30 -0.28 7.84
N ARG A 80 1.32 -0.63 9.13
CA ARG A 80 0.63 -1.80 9.65
C ARG A 80 -0.88 -1.73 9.42
N SER A 81 -1.47 -0.58 9.65
CA SER A 81 -2.91 -0.35 9.42
C SER A 81 -3.28 -0.49 7.94
N LEU A 82 -2.45 0.03 7.04
CA LEU A 82 -2.64 -0.09 5.58
C LEU A 82 -2.44 -1.53 5.09
N GLU A 83 -1.51 -2.27 5.68
CA GLU A 83 -1.29 -3.68 5.39
C GLU A 83 -2.52 -4.53 5.77
N ILE A 84 -3.07 -4.30 6.96
CA ILE A 84 -4.32 -4.93 7.40
C ILE A 84 -5.48 -4.52 6.49
N ALA A 85 -5.60 -3.23 6.15
CA ALA A 85 -6.62 -2.73 5.26
C ALA A 85 -6.54 -3.38 3.87
N MET A 86 -5.33 -3.61 3.34
CA MET A 86 -5.13 -4.29 2.06
C MET A 86 -5.62 -5.75 2.12
N VAL A 87 -5.28 -6.49 3.18
CA VAL A 87 -5.76 -7.86 3.38
C VAL A 87 -7.28 -7.90 3.48
N VAL A 88 -7.87 -7.01 4.27
CA VAL A 88 -9.33 -6.89 4.40
C VAL A 88 -10.00 -6.53 3.07
N ALA A 89 -9.42 -5.59 2.31
CA ALA A 89 -9.92 -5.22 0.98
C ALA A 89 -9.92 -6.42 0.02
N VAL A 90 -8.83 -7.19 -0.01
CA VAL A 90 -8.73 -8.43 -0.82
C VAL A 90 -9.81 -9.43 -0.43
N LEU A 91 -10.03 -9.66 0.86
CA LEU A 91 -11.06 -10.58 1.35
C LEU A 91 -12.48 -10.10 1.00
N LEU A 92 -12.76 -8.81 1.19
CA LEU A 92 -14.07 -8.23 0.85
C LEU A 92 -14.34 -8.32 -0.65
N VAL A 93 -13.37 -7.98 -1.49
CA VAL A 93 -13.48 -8.10 -2.94
C VAL A 93 -13.72 -9.55 -3.35
N TYR A 94 -13.00 -10.50 -2.74
CA TYR A 94 -13.24 -11.93 -3.00
C TYR A 94 -14.66 -12.36 -2.63
N MET A 95 -15.16 -11.96 -1.44
CA MET A 95 -16.50 -12.28 -0.99
C MET A 95 -17.58 -11.72 -1.92
N ILE A 96 -17.43 -10.44 -2.34
CA ILE A 96 -18.37 -9.80 -3.27
C ILE A 96 -18.39 -10.54 -4.61
N MET A 97 -17.20 -10.87 -5.14
CA MET A 97 -17.10 -11.62 -6.40
C MET A 97 -17.69 -13.03 -6.26
N ALA A 98 -17.43 -13.73 -5.14
CA ALA A 98 -17.98 -15.06 -4.89
C ALA A 98 -19.51 -15.05 -4.84
N SER A 99 -20.10 -14.01 -4.24
CA SER A 99 -21.55 -13.79 -4.23
C SER A 99 -22.09 -13.47 -5.62
N GLN A 100 -21.38 -12.64 -6.40
CA GLN A 100 -21.82 -12.19 -7.72
C GLN A 100 -21.78 -13.32 -8.77
N PHE A 101 -20.76 -14.15 -8.73
CA PHE A 101 -20.58 -15.26 -9.69
C PHE A 101 -21.22 -16.56 -9.22
N GLU A 102 -21.82 -16.62 -8.04
CA GLU A 102 -22.36 -17.84 -7.42
C GLU A 102 -21.36 -19.02 -7.46
N SER A 103 -20.06 -18.71 -7.45
CA SER A 103 -18.97 -19.66 -7.60
C SER A 103 -17.70 -19.16 -6.91
N LEU A 104 -16.98 -20.05 -6.26
CA LEU A 104 -15.69 -19.75 -5.65
C LEU A 104 -14.51 -19.81 -6.65
N ARG A 105 -14.72 -20.41 -7.82
CA ARG A 105 -13.66 -20.63 -8.82
C ARG A 105 -13.34 -19.37 -9.63
N TYR A 106 -14.38 -18.69 -10.10
CA TYR A 106 -14.19 -17.49 -10.93
C TYR A 106 -13.52 -16.33 -10.21
N PRO A 107 -13.86 -16.01 -8.96
CA PRO A 107 -13.13 -15.02 -8.17
C PRO A 107 -11.66 -15.35 -8.03
N PHE A 108 -11.31 -16.62 -7.81
CA PHE A 108 -9.93 -17.04 -7.69
C PHE A 108 -9.12 -16.78 -8.96
N ILE A 109 -9.72 -17.01 -10.14
CA ILE A 109 -9.09 -16.71 -11.43
C ILE A 109 -8.81 -15.21 -11.57
N VAL A 110 -9.80 -14.36 -11.22
CA VAL A 110 -9.66 -12.91 -11.30
C VAL A 110 -8.60 -12.41 -10.33
N MET A 111 -8.57 -12.93 -9.11
CA MET A 111 -7.59 -12.53 -8.10
C MET A 111 -6.15 -12.85 -8.47
N PHE A 112 -5.92 -13.78 -9.39
CA PHE A 112 -4.57 -14.06 -9.89
C PHE A 112 -3.96 -12.88 -10.65
N SER A 113 -4.78 -11.91 -11.08
CA SER A 113 -4.28 -10.66 -11.66
C SER A 113 -3.68 -9.69 -10.62
N MET A 114 -3.98 -9.84 -9.31
CA MET A 114 -3.44 -8.96 -8.27
C MET A 114 -1.92 -9.04 -8.09
N PRO A 115 -1.31 -10.23 -7.95
CA PRO A 115 0.16 -10.33 -7.89
C PRO A 115 0.85 -9.67 -9.10
N LEU A 116 0.24 -9.80 -10.28
CA LEU A 116 0.77 -9.19 -11.51
C LEU A 116 0.67 -7.64 -11.46
N ALA A 117 -0.40 -7.13 -10.87
CA ALA A 117 -0.56 -5.69 -10.66
C ALA A 117 0.45 -5.14 -9.65
N ILE A 118 0.67 -5.86 -8.55
CA ILE A 118 1.64 -5.49 -7.52
C ILE A 118 3.06 -5.45 -8.11
N THR A 119 3.44 -6.45 -8.90
CA THR A 119 4.74 -6.45 -9.59
C THR A 119 4.88 -5.26 -10.55
N GLY A 120 3.82 -4.93 -11.30
CA GLY A 120 3.79 -3.76 -12.16
C GLY A 120 3.92 -2.44 -11.41
N ALA A 121 3.27 -2.32 -10.26
CA ALA A 121 3.37 -1.16 -9.39
C ALA A 121 4.80 -0.99 -8.82
N ILE A 122 5.43 -2.08 -8.38
CA ILE A 122 6.82 -2.06 -7.89
C ILE A 122 7.78 -1.65 -9.02
N ILE A 123 7.60 -2.20 -10.23
CA ILE A 123 8.40 -1.81 -11.39
C ILE A 123 8.21 -0.32 -11.71
N GLY A 124 6.99 0.19 -11.63
CA GLY A 124 6.70 1.62 -11.81
C GLY A 124 7.44 2.51 -10.82
N LEU A 125 7.46 2.14 -9.53
CA LEU A 125 8.23 2.84 -8.51
C LEU A 125 9.74 2.77 -8.76
N LEU A 126 10.26 1.59 -9.14
CA LEU A 126 11.69 1.41 -9.42
C LEU A 126 12.17 2.25 -10.62
N ILE A 127 11.41 2.30 -11.70
CA ILE A 127 11.77 3.10 -12.91
C ILE A 127 11.81 4.59 -12.57
N THR A 128 10.93 5.05 -11.68
CA THR A 128 10.87 6.46 -11.29
C THR A 128 11.80 6.81 -10.12
N GLY A 129 12.47 5.82 -9.52
CA GLY A 129 13.37 6.03 -8.38
C GLY A 129 12.65 6.41 -7.08
N ASN A 130 11.33 6.22 -7.02
CA ASN A 130 10.55 6.54 -5.83
C ASN A 130 10.54 5.39 -4.83
N THR A 131 10.60 5.74 -3.55
CA THR A 131 10.50 4.79 -2.43
C THR A 131 9.04 4.50 -2.09
N ILE A 132 8.80 3.41 -1.34
CA ILE A 132 7.47 3.08 -0.83
C ILE A 132 7.14 4.05 0.32
N THR A 133 6.30 5.02 0.02
CA THR A 133 5.79 6.02 0.97
C THR A 133 4.39 5.65 1.44
N MET A 134 3.86 6.34 2.47
CA MET A 134 2.46 6.15 2.90
C MET A 134 1.45 6.34 1.75
N PRO A 135 1.53 7.38 0.90
CA PRO A 135 0.65 7.50 -0.26
C PRO A 135 0.82 6.38 -1.28
N ALA A 136 2.04 5.85 -1.45
CA ALA A 136 2.25 4.68 -2.31
C ALA A 136 1.51 3.44 -1.77
N MET A 137 1.55 3.20 -0.45
CA MET A 137 0.78 2.12 0.18
C MET A 137 -0.74 2.30 0.01
N MET A 138 -1.24 3.53 0.14
CA MET A 138 -2.64 3.83 -0.21
C MET A 138 -2.94 3.51 -1.68
N GLY A 139 -1.99 3.77 -2.57
CA GLY A 139 -2.06 3.38 -3.98
C GLY A 139 -2.24 1.87 -4.17
N PHE A 140 -1.51 1.04 -3.42
CA PHE A 140 -1.67 -0.42 -3.46
C PHE A 140 -3.07 -0.86 -3.03
N VAL A 141 -3.62 -0.28 -1.96
CA VAL A 141 -5.00 -0.58 -1.52
C VAL A 141 -6.03 -0.22 -2.59
N MET A 142 -5.89 0.95 -3.22
CA MET A 142 -6.77 1.36 -4.32
C MET A 142 -6.61 0.47 -5.55
N LEU A 143 -5.38 0.07 -5.87
CA LEU A 143 -5.05 -0.78 -7.00
C LEU A 143 -5.80 -2.13 -6.95
N VAL A 144 -5.94 -2.72 -5.76
CA VAL A 144 -6.70 -3.97 -5.54
C VAL A 144 -8.11 -3.86 -6.14
N GLY A 145 -8.84 -2.80 -5.82
CA GLY A 145 -10.20 -2.60 -6.33
C GLY A 145 -10.25 -2.34 -7.84
N MET A 146 -9.31 -1.56 -8.37
CA MET A 146 -9.30 -1.19 -9.78
C MET A 146 -8.93 -2.36 -10.71
N VAL A 147 -7.97 -3.17 -10.30
CA VAL A 147 -7.49 -4.32 -11.11
C VAL A 147 -8.55 -5.39 -11.24
N VAL A 148 -9.23 -5.68 -10.15
CA VAL A 148 -10.30 -6.70 -10.13
C VAL A 148 -11.46 -6.34 -11.06
N ASN A 149 -11.79 -5.05 -11.15
CA ASN A 149 -12.88 -4.59 -12.04
C ASN A 149 -12.65 -4.99 -13.50
N ASN A 150 -11.42 -4.88 -14.00
CA ASN A 150 -11.08 -5.27 -15.37
C ASN A 150 -11.24 -6.79 -15.60
N GLY A 151 -10.85 -7.60 -14.61
CA GLY A 151 -10.99 -9.06 -14.65
C GLY A 151 -12.45 -9.53 -14.61
N ILE A 152 -13.26 -8.89 -13.77
CA ILE A 152 -14.70 -9.19 -13.65
C ILE A 152 -15.40 -9.05 -14.99
N VAL A 153 -15.19 -7.93 -15.69
CA VAL A 153 -15.83 -7.63 -16.97
C VAL A 153 -15.54 -8.68 -18.04
N LEU A 154 -14.33 -9.23 -18.07
CA LEU A 154 -13.94 -10.27 -19.02
C LEU A 154 -14.55 -11.63 -18.64
N VAL A 155 -14.42 -12.03 -17.38
CA VAL A 155 -14.91 -13.34 -16.89
C VAL A 155 -16.43 -13.41 -16.95
N ASP A 156 -17.13 -12.37 -16.52
CA ASP A 156 -18.59 -12.29 -16.57
C ASP A 156 -19.11 -12.45 -18.00
N TYR A 157 -18.54 -11.72 -18.95
CA TYR A 157 -18.97 -11.84 -20.34
C TYR A 157 -18.65 -13.22 -20.95
N THR A 158 -17.55 -13.83 -20.55
CA THR A 158 -17.21 -15.20 -20.97
C THR A 158 -18.23 -16.21 -20.43
N ASN A 159 -18.63 -16.08 -19.14
CA ASN A 159 -19.66 -16.91 -18.55
C ASN A 159 -21.01 -16.75 -19.27
N GLN A 160 -21.43 -15.54 -19.58
CA GLN A 160 -22.67 -15.28 -20.34
C GLN A 160 -22.66 -15.94 -21.71
N LEU A 161 -21.51 -16.00 -22.39
CA LEU A 161 -21.40 -16.69 -23.68
C LEU A 161 -21.46 -18.22 -23.52
N MET A 162 -20.87 -18.75 -22.46
CA MET A 162 -20.97 -20.18 -22.14
C MET A 162 -22.39 -20.61 -21.77
N ASP A 163 -23.11 -19.77 -21.01
CA ASP A 163 -24.52 -20.02 -20.65
C ASP A 163 -25.45 -20.04 -21.90
N ARG A 164 -25.04 -19.35 -22.96
CA ARG A 164 -25.71 -19.39 -24.28
C ARG A 164 -25.32 -20.62 -25.12
N GLY A 165 -24.57 -21.55 -24.57
CA GLY A 165 -24.18 -22.81 -25.22
C GLY A 165 -22.84 -22.77 -25.99
N MET A 166 -22.06 -21.70 -25.91
CA MET A 166 -20.75 -21.66 -26.56
C MET A 166 -19.73 -22.51 -25.79
N ASN A 167 -18.81 -23.12 -26.51
CA ASN A 167 -17.65 -23.79 -25.89
C ASN A 167 -16.73 -22.78 -25.22
N CYS A 168 -16.02 -23.21 -24.18
CA CYS A 168 -15.10 -22.34 -23.41
C CYS A 168 -14.09 -21.60 -24.33
N TYR A 169 -13.49 -22.29 -25.29
CA TYR A 169 -12.55 -21.71 -26.24
C TYR A 169 -13.20 -20.64 -27.15
N ASP A 170 -14.37 -20.93 -27.70
CA ASP A 170 -15.10 -20.02 -28.60
C ASP A 170 -15.64 -18.81 -27.80
N ALA A 171 -16.07 -19.03 -26.56
CA ALA A 171 -16.49 -17.95 -25.65
C ALA A 171 -15.32 -17.00 -25.34
N LEU A 172 -14.13 -17.51 -25.00
CA LEU A 172 -12.96 -16.70 -24.72
C LEU A 172 -12.46 -15.92 -25.93
N THR A 173 -12.39 -16.58 -27.10
CA THR A 173 -11.94 -15.92 -28.36
C THR A 173 -12.93 -14.85 -28.83
N SER A 174 -14.21 -14.99 -28.52
CA SER A 174 -15.23 -13.99 -28.79
C SER A 174 -15.27 -12.87 -27.76
N ALA A 175 -15.03 -13.18 -26.48
CA ALA A 175 -15.08 -12.22 -25.38
C ALA A 175 -13.89 -11.24 -25.44
N GLY A 176 -12.67 -11.75 -25.71
CA GLY A 176 -11.46 -10.95 -25.74
C GLY A 176 -11.58 -9.67 -26.58
N PRO A 177 -11.78 -9.77 -27.91
CA PRO A 177 -11.87 -8.59 -28.79
C PRO A 177 -13.01 -7.64 -28.44
N ARG A 178 -14.15 -8.16 -27.95
CA ARG A 178 -15.33 -7.35 -27.60
C ARG A 178 -15.12 -6.55 -26.31
N ARG A 179 -14.41 -7.10 -25.35
CA ARG A 179 -14.15 -6.45 -24.05
C ARG A 179 -12.83 -5.67 -24.02
N LEU A 180 -11.94 -5.88 -24.98
CA LEU A 180 -10.66 -5.17 -25.08
C LEU A 180 -10.86 -3.65 -25.12
N ARG A 181 -11.77 -3.15 -25.96
CA ARG A 181 -12.02 -1.70 -26.07
C ARG A 181 -12.49 -1.06 -24.77
N PRO A 182 -13.54 -1.54 -24.09
CA PRO A 182 -13.96 -0.99 -22.80
C PRO A 182 -12.86 -1.03 -21.74
N ILE A 183 -12.12 -2.14 -21.62
CA ILE A 183 -11.03 -2.28 -20.64
C ILE A 183 -9.91 -1.30 -20.94
N LEU A 184 -9.48 -1.15 -22.20
CA LEU A 184 -8.45 -0.19 -22.56
C LEU A 184 -8.92 1.26 -22.34
N MET A 185 -10.18 1.58 -22.64
CA MET A 185 -10.72 2.92 -22.41
C MET A 185 -10.69 3.29 -20.91
N THR A 186 -11.17 2.42 -20.05
CA THR A 186 -11.16 2.68 -18.60
C THR A 186 -9.74 2.80 -18.05
N THR A 187 -8.86 1.89 -18.42
CA THR A 187 -7.46 1.93 -17.98
C THR A 187 -6.76 3.19 -18.48
N LEU A 188 -6.89 3.51 -19.76
CA LEU A 188 -6.21 4.67 -20.36
C LEU A 188 -6.73 5.97 -19.76
N THR A 189 -8.04 6.09 -19.55
CA THR A 189 -8.65 7.28 -18.90
C THR A 189 -8.14 7.44 -17.47
N THR A 190 -8.07 6.36 -16.70
CA THR A 190 -7.57 6.39 -15.32
C THR A 190 -6.09 6.73 -15.29
N VAL A 191 -5.27 6.10 -16.12
CA VAL A 191 -3.82 6.37 -16.22
C VAL A 191 -3.56 7.82 -16.62
N LEU A 192 -4.22 8.32 -17.67
CA LEU A 192 -4.06 9.70 -18.12
C LEU A 192 -4.54 10.71 -17.08
N GLY A 193 -5.64 10.39 -16.36
CA GLY A 193 -6.12 11.23 -15.26
C GLY A 193 -5.15 11.33 -14.09
N MET A 194 -4.27 10.33 -13.89
CA MET A 194 -3.26 10.33 -12.83
C MET A 194 -1.91 10.94 -13.26
N VAL A 195 -1.69 11.18 -14.55
CA VAL A 195 -0.42 11.75 -15.06
C VAL A 195 -0.05 13.08 -14.40
N PRO A 196 -0.95 14.07 -14.21
CA PRO A 196 -0.60 15.32 -13.54
C PRO A 196 -0.08 15.11 -12.11
N MET A 197 -0.66 14.15 -11.39
CA MET A 197 -0.24 13.77 -10.04
C MET A 197 1.11 13.03 -10.05
N ALA A 198 1.32 12.16 -11.04
CA ALA A 198 2.58 11.43 -11.19
C ALA A 198 3.76 12.36 -11.55
N LEU A 199 3.50 13.45 -12.27
CA LEU A 199 4.48 14.48 -12.60
C LEU A 199 4.75 15.45 -11.44
N ALA A 200 4.10 15.24 -10.29
CA ALA A 200 4.22 16.09 -9.10
C ALA A 200 4.00 17.58 -9.39
N LEU A 201 3.03 17.91 -10.24
CA LEU A 201 2.70 19.29 -10.59
C LEU A 201 2.01 20.00 -9.41
N GLY A 202 2.63 21.04 -8.88
CA GLY A 202 2.14 21.84 -7.74
C GLY A 202 2.82 21.50 -6.41
N ASP A 203 2.62 22.35 -5.40
CA ASP A 203 3.32 22.28 -4.12
C ASP A 203 3.08 21.00 -3.31
N SER A 204 1.92 20.37 -3.47
CA SER A 204 1.57 19.09 -2.82
C SER A 204 1.81 17.87 -3.71
N GLY A 205 2.32 18.06 -4.91
CA GLY A 205 2.47 17.00 -5.92
C GLY A 205 3.41 15.90 -5.48
N SER A 206 4.53 16.26 -4.86
CA SER A 206 5.53 15.30 -4.36
C SER A 206 4.97 14.35 -3.30
N THR A 207 4.02 14.82 -2.47
CA THR A 207 3.42 14.00 -1.41
C THR A 207 2.54 12.88 -1.98
N THR A 208 1.81 13.13 -3.06
CA THR A 208 0.85 12.18 -3.65
C THR A 208 1.38 11.44 -4.86
N GLN A 209 2.58 11.77 -5.32
CA GLN A 209 3.22 11.18 -6.49
C GLN A 209 3.31 9.65 -6.41
N GLY A 210 3.71 9.11 -5.25
CA GLY A 210 3.83 7.67 -5.03
C GLY A 210 2.53 6.91 -5.27
N LEU A 211 1.38 7.48 -4.86
CA LEU A 211 0.06 6.91 -5.09
C LEU A 211 -0.24 6.81 -6.60
N ALA A 212 0.04 7.88 -7.35
CA ALA A 212 -0.20 7.89 -8.79
C ALA A 212 0.69 6.90 -9.54
N LEU A 213 1.98 6.83 -9.19
CA LEU A 213 2.94 5.93 -9.82
C LEU A 213 2.60 4.45 -9.60
N VAL A 214 2.20 4.08 -8.38
CA VAL A 214 1.72 2.72 -8.07
C VAL A 214 0.52 2.35 -8.92
N ASN A 215 -0.46 3.25 -9.02
CA ASN A 215 -1.66 2.99 -9.80
C ASN A 215 -1.38 2.95 -11.32
N ILE A 216 -0.59 3.86 -11.86
CA ILE A 216 -0.22 3.86 -13.28
C ILE A 216 0.54 2.58 -13.62
N GLY A 217 1.60 2.24 -12.87
CA GLY A 217 2.40 1.04 -13.09
C GLY A 217 1.58 -0.24 -12.92
N GLY A 218 0.80 -0.33 -11.85
CA GLY A 218 -0.02 -1.50 -11.53
C GLY A 218 -1.15 -1.72 -12.53
N LEU A 219 -1.91 -0.67 -12.89
CA LEU A 219 -3.00 -0.77 -13.87
C LEU A 219 -2.47 -1.10 -15.27
N THR A 220 -1.39 -0.48 -15.70
CA THR A 220 -0.81 -0.75 -17.03
C THR A 220 -0.36 -2.20 -17.12
N ALA A 221 0.45 -2.66 -16.16
CA ALA A 221 0.94 -4.03 -16.14
C ALA A 221 -0.20 -5.05 -15.99
N SER A 222 -1.14 -4.82 -15.05
CA SER A 222 -2.26 -5.74 -14.84
C SER A 222 -3.16 -5.81 -16.07
N THR A 223 -3.41 -4.71 -16.76
CA THR A 223 -4.27 -4.72 -17.95
C THR A 223 -3.65 -5.54 -19.07
N ILE A 224 -2.35 -5.35 -19.35
CA ILE A 224 -1.64 -6.11 -20.38
C ILE A 224 -1.58 -7.60 -20.00
N LEU A 225 -1.17 -7.89 -18.77
CA LEU A 225 -0.98 -9.26 -18.31
C LEU A 225 -2.32 -9.99 -18.10
N SER A 226 -3.36 -9.32 -17.60
CA SER A 226 -4.66 -9.95 -17.42
C SER A 226 -5.31 -10.28 -18.75
N LEU A 227 -5.19 -9.44 -19.77
CA LEU A 227 -5.69 -9.74 -21.12
C LEU A 227 -5.02 -10.97 -21.74
N LEU A 228 -3.75 -11.23 -21.40
CA LEU A 228 -3.00 -12.39 -21.89
C LEU A 228 -3.21 -13.63 -21.01
N MET A 229 -3.14 -13.46 -19.70
CA MET A 229 -3.12 -14.55 -18.73
C MET A 229 -4.51 -15.03 -18.31
N LEU A 230 -5.50 -14.13 -18.17
CA LEU A 230 -6.85 -14.50 -17.74
C LEU A 230 -7.51 -15.55 -18.66
N PRO A 231 -7.46 -15.43 -20.01
CA PRO A 231 -7.97 -16.47 -20.89
C PRO A 231 -7.27 -17.82 -20.71
N ALA A 232 -5.96 -17.81 -20.48
CA ALA A 232 -5.18 -19.01 -20.26
C ALA A 232 -5.58 -19.69 -18.93
N TYR A 233 -5.65 -18.96 -17.83
CA TYR A 233 -6.08 -19.48 -16.52
C TYR A 233 -7.51 -19.97 -16.54
N TYR A 234 -8.41 -19.22 -17.19
CA TYR A 234 -9.81 -19.61 -17.34
C TYR A 234 -9.94 -20.93 -18.11
N SER A 235 -9.24 -21.09 -19.23
CA SER A 235 -9.18 -22.32 -20.00
C SER A 235 -8.63 -23.51 -19.21
N LEU A 236 -7.61 -23.27 -18.40
CA LEU A 236 -6.96 -24.32 -17.58
C LEU A 236 -7.87 -24.80 -16.45
N MET A 237 -8.62 -23.91 -15.81
CA MET A 237 -9.50 -24.26 -14.71
C MET A 237 -10.84 -24.87 -15.15
N ASN A 238 -11.35 -24.51 -16.33
CA ASN A 238 -12.57 -25.07 -16.88
C ASN A 238 -12.37 -26.34 -17.73
N GLY A 239 -11.19 -26.96 -17.66
CA GLY A 239 -10.83 -28.18 -18.41
C GLY A 239 -10.63 -27.83 -19.87
N GLY A 240 -9.35 -27.77 -20.30
CA GLY A 240 -8.98 -27.46 -21.68
C GLY A 240 -9.89 -28.14 -22.70
N GLY A 241 -10.67 -27.32 -23.38
CA GLY A 241 -11.82 -27.73 -24.16
C GLY A 241 -11.48 -28.85 -25.15
N LYS A 242 -11.90 -30.07 -24.84
CA LYS A 242 -12.12 -31.04 -25.89
C LYS A 242 -13.12 -30.42 -26.85
N LYS A 243 -12.64 -30.06 -28.05
CA LYS A 243 -13.48 -29.76 -29.20
C LYS A 243 -14.55 -30.87 -29.29
N ARG A 244 -15.75 -30.63 -28.78
CA ARG A 244 -16.90 -31.42 -29.14
C ARG A 244 -17.17 -31.03 -30.59
N MET A 245 -16.66 -31.84 -31.53
CA MET A 245 -17.16 -31.80 -32.90
C MET A 245 -18.67 -32.09 -32.80
N ILE A 246 -19.46 -31.06 -33.06
CA ILE A 246 -20.86 -31.23 -33.38
C ILE A 246 -20.82 -31.86 -34.77
N ILE A 247 -21.00 -33.18 -34.82
CA ILE A 247 -21.40 -33.87 -36.06
C ILE A 247 -22.80 -33.36 -36.31
N ALA A 248 -22.94 -32.47 -37.29
CA ALA A 248 -24.20 -32.11 -37.86
C ALA A 248 -24.72 -33.32 -38.63
N ASP A 249 -25.79 -33.93 -38.12
CA ASP A 249 -26.68 -34.78 -38.89
C ASP A 249 -27.66 -33.92 -39.68
#